data_931e71abcfc8c7aa93c58174de31d5d0
#
_entry.id   931e71abcfc8c7aa93c58174de31d5d0
#
_cell.length_a   1.000
_cell.length_b   1.000
_cell.length_c   1.000
_cell.angle_alpha   90.00
_cell.angle_beta   90.00
_cell.angle_gamma   90.00
#
_symmetry.space_group_name_H-M   'P 1'
#
loop_
_entity.id
_entity.type
_entity.pdbx_description
1 polymer ?
#
loop_
_entity_poly.entity_id
_entity_poly.type
_entity_poly.pdbx_seq_one_letter_code
_entity_poly.pdbx_strand_id
1 'polypeptide(L)'
;MSPVLPSEAPHVAAARSLGAAGRHEEALQELVRGTHAGDASAMSELGHRLLVGRNAPPNPNDGLRLIQAAAAKAEPEALHRLAALTAGGAFFAQNWAAAVELLARAAEAGCSAAREQLVALSEGMPEGTAWQARAKAIDVTRWLSVPPHTKVTPDGRVVKVPALVPAPVCAWLIKRSRNRLERARVYDAING
;
A
#
# COMPACT_ATOMS: atom_id res chain seq x y z
N MET A 1 -14.93 -26.14 3.29
CA MET A 1 -13.86 -25.87 4.27
C MET A 1 -13.72 -24.37 4.34
N SER A 2 -14.07 -23.75 5.47
CA SER A 2 -13.87 -22.32 5.67
C SER A 2 -12.37 -22.01 5.71
N PRO A 3 -11.89 -20.99 5.00
CA PRO A 3 -10.48 -20.61 5.09
C PRO A 3 -10.19 -20.18 6.53
N VAL A 4 -9.28 -20.88 7.19
CA VAL A 4 -8.71 -20.42 8.45
C VAL A 4 -7.97 -19.12 8.13
N LEU A 5 -8.51 -17.99 8.62
CA LEU A 5 -7.79 -16.72 8.54
C LEU A 5 -6.44 -16.93 9.24
N PRO A 6 -5.32 -16.52 8.62
CA PRO A 6 -4.03 -16.59 9.29
C PRO A 6 -4.14 -15.86 10.62
N SER A 7 -3.79 -16.55 11.70
CA SER A 7 -3.72 -15.95 13.03
C SER A 7 -2.78 -14.74 12.95
N GLU A 8 -3.25 -13.60 13.38
CA GLU A 8 -2.41 -12.40 13.45
C GLU A 8 -1.17 -12.69 14.31
N ALA A 9 0.00 -12.27 13.84
CA ALA A 9 1.25 -12.46 14.58
C ALA A 9 1.14 -11.84 15.98
N PRO A 10 1.50 -12.55 17.06
CA PRO A 10 1.19 -12.17 18.43
C PRO A 10 1.75 -10.79 18.80
N HIS A 11 2.95 -10.44 18.34
CA HIS A 11 3.54 -9.12 18.58
C HIS A 11 2.77 -7.98 17.90
N VAL A 12 2.25 -8.21 16.69
CA VAL A 12 1.46 -7.21 15.97
C VAL A 12 0.09 -7.03 16.62
N ALA A 13 -0.57 -8.11 17.05
CA ALA A 13 -1.84 -8.06 17.76
C ALA A 13 -1.70 -7.31 19.11
N ALA A 14 -0.66 -7.61 19.88
CA ALA A 14 -0.35 -6.92 21.13
C ALA A 14 -0.07 -5.41 20.90
N ALA A 15 0.76 -5.08 19.91
CA ALA A 15 1.07 -3.70 19.57
C ALA A 15 -0.15 -2.91 19.10
N ARG A 16 -1.08 -3.56 18.39
CA ARG A 16 -2.35 -2.94 17.99
C ARG A 16 -3.24 -2.65 19.19
N SER A 17 -3.38 -3.60 20.11
CA SER A 17 -4.14 -3.42 21.35
C SER A 17 -3.59 -2.28 22.19
N LEU A 18 -2.26 -2.23 22.40
CA LEU A 18 -1.59 -1.15 23.12
C LEU A 18 -1.80 0.21 22.43
N GLY A 19 -1.69 0.25 21.10
CA GLY A 19 -1.93 1.46 20.32
C GLY A 19 -3.38 1.96 20.43
N ALA A 20 -4.36 1.07 20.43
CA ALA A 20 -5.77 1.42 20.63
C ALA A 20 -6.04 1.97 22.04
N ALA A 21 -5.25 1.55 23.03
CA ALA A 21 -5.28 2.08 24.40
C ALA A 21 -4.47 3.39 24.57
N GLY A 22 -3.92 3.96 23.49
CA GLY A 22 -3.08 5.17 23.54
C GLY A 22 -1.64 4.93 24.03
N ARG A 23 -1.26 3.68 24.32
CA ARG A 23 0.07 3.28 24.83
C ARG A 23 1.08 3.09 23.69
N HIS A 24 1.34 4.18 22.95
CA HIS A 24 2.09 4.11 21.70
C HIS A 24 3.55 3.69 21.87
N GLU A 25 4.20 4.11 22.95
CA GLU A 25 5.59 3.73 23.24
C GLU A 25 5.71 2.23 23.52
N GLU A 26 4.81 1.69 24.32
CA GLU A 26 4.79 0.25 24.63
C GLU A 26 4.43 -0.58 23.38
N ALA A 27 3.54 -0.07 22.54
CA ALA A 27 3.24 -0.68 21.26
C ALA A 27 4.47 -0.71 20.34
N LEU A 28 5.30 0.34 20.36
CA LEU A 28 6.54 0.38 19.60
C LEU A 28 7.56 -0.63 20.15
N GLN A 29 7.72 -0.69 21.48
CA GLN A 29 8.62 -1.65 22.14
C GLN A 29 8.21 -3.10 21.83
N GLU A 30 6.89 -3.38 21.76
CA GLU A 30 6.40 -4.71 21.41
C GLU A 30 6.80 -5.11 19.98
N LEU A 31 6.68 -4.18 19.02
CA LEU A 31 7.15 -4.42 17.65
C LEU A 31 8.66 -4.61 17.56
N VAL A 32 9.43 -3.88 18.37
CA VAL A 32 10.89 -4.06 18.47
C VAL A 32 11.22 -5.46 18.99
N ARG A 33 10.51 -5.94 20.04
CA ARG A 33 10.69 -7.31 20.55
C ARG A 33 10.38 -8.36 19.47
N GLY A 34 9.27 -8.22 18.76
CA GLY A 34 8.92 -9.11 17.66
C GLY A 34 9.97 -9.10 16.54
N THR A 35 10.49 -7.92 16.20
CA THR A 35 11.58 -7.78 15.23
C THR A 35 12.83 -8.54 15.65
N HIS A 36 13.25 -8.43 16.92
CA HIS A 36 14.39 -9.17 17.46
C HIS A 36 14.14 -10.69 17.51
N ALA A 37 12.88 -11.11 17.71
CA ALA A 37 12.48 -12.52 17.62
C ALA A 37 12.41 -13.03 16.16
N GLY A 38 12.64 -12.17 15.17
CA GLY A 38 12.62 -12.56 13.76
C GLY A 38 11.21 -12.62 13.15
N ASP A 39 10.19 -12.08 13.83
CA ASP A 39 8.80 -12.00 13.35
C ASP A 39 8.71 -11.04 12.16
N ALA A 40 8.42 -11.57 10.97
CA ALA A 40 8.35 -10.81 9.74
C ALA A 40 7.19 -9.77 9.75
N SER A 41 6.07 -10.10 10.38
CA SER A 41 4.94 -9.18 10.48
C SER A 41 5.26 -8.00 11.40
N ALA A 42 5.99 -8.24 12.51
CA ALA A 42 6.48 -7.18 13.38
C ALA A 42 7.51 -6.29 12.66
N MET A 43 8.44 -6.88 11.89
CA MET A 43 9.37 -6.13 11.04
C MET A 43 8.63 -5.24 10.05
N SER A 44 7.61 -5.77 9.37
CA SER A 44 6.80 -5.05 8.39
C SER A 44 6.07 -3.86 9.02
N GLU A 45 5.44 -4.06 10.18
CA GLU A 45 4.69 -3.02 10.88
C GLU A 45 5.61 -1.96 11.49
N LEU A 46 6.72 -2.36 12.14
CA LEU A 46 7.72 -1.43 12.65
C LEU A 46 8.34 -0.61 11.51
N GLY A 47 8.71 -1.28 10.43
CA GLY A 47 9.27 -0.64 9.24
C GLY A 47 8.34 0.42 8.66
N HIS A 48 7.04 0.13 8.58
CA HIS A 48 6.04 1.09 8.13
C HIS A 48 5.94 2.30 9.07
N ARG A 49 5.89 2.09 10.38
CA ARG A 49 5.83 3.19 11.36
C ARG A 49 7.02 4.12 11.28
N LEU A 50 8.23 3.56 11.16
CA LEU A 50 9.46 4.33 11.00
C LEU A 50 9.50 5.11 9.68
N LEU A 51 8.94 4.53 8.60
CA LEU A 51 8.89 5.16 7.28
C LEU A 51 8.02 6.41 7.26
N VAL A 52 6.84 6.34 7.92
CA VAL A 52 5.84 7.43 7.87
C VAL A 52 5.85 8.31 9.13
N GLY A 53 6.65 7.99 10.13
CA GLY A 53 6.68 8.72 11.41
C GLY A 53 5.40 8.55 12.24
N ARG A 54 4.65 7.46 12.06
CA ARG A 54 3.37 7.25 12.74
C ARG A 54 3.57 6.54 14.07
N ASN A 55 3.41 7.27 15.17
CA ASN A 55 3.62 6.76 16.53
C ASN A 55 5.00 6.11 16.73
N ALA A 56 5.99 6.60 16.00
CA ALA A 56 7.40 6.24 16.09
C ALA A 56 8.22 7.42 15.56
N PRO A 57 9.43 7.66 16.07
CA PRO A 57 10.35 8.62 15.47
C PRO A 57 10.63 8.26 14.00
N PRO A 58 10.55 9.19 13.05
CA PRO A 58 10.78 8.87 11.65
C PRO A 58 12.23 8.43 11.42
N ASN A 59 12.41 7.28 10.84
CA ASN A 59 13.69 6.74 10.38
C ASN A 59 13.48 5.97 9.07
N PRO A 60 13.37 6.67 7.93
CA PRO A 60 13.02 6.05 6.66
C PRO A 60 13.98 4.96 6.19
N ASN A 61 15.28 5.11 6.46
CA ASN A 61 16.28 4.12 6.05
C ASN A 61 16.13 2.79 6.80
N ASP A 62 15.97 2.83 8.11
CA ASP A 62 15.71 1.63 8.91
C ASP A 62 14.32 1.06 8.59
N GLY A 63 13.34 1.92 8.38
CA GLY A 63 12.00 1.52 7.95
C GLY A 63 12.02 0.71 6.65
N LEU A 64 12.73 1.20 5.63
CA LEU A 64 12.91 0.49 4.36
C LEU A 64 13.62 -0.85 4.56
N ARG A 65 14.72 -0.86 5.32
CA ARG A 65 15.49 -2.09 5.60
C ARG A 65 14.64 -3.17 6.25
N LEU A 66 13.80 -2.81 7.21
CA LEU A 66 12.88 -3.75 7.86
C LEU A 66 11.81 -4.28 6.92
N ILE A 67 11.22 -3.42 6.09
CA ILE A 67 10.25 -3.86 5.07
C ILE A 67 10.89 -4.81 4.07
N GLN A 68 12.11 -4.53 3.60
CA GLN A 68 12.85 -5.42 2.70
C GLN A 68 13.16 -6.77 3.36
N ALA A 69 13.60 -6.77 4.62
CA ALA A 69 13.87 -8.00 5.38
C ALA A 69 12.59 -8.85 5.56
N ALA A 70 11.45 -8.23 5.87
CA ALA A 70 10.17 -8.91 5.97
C ALA A 70 9.69 -9.44 4.60
N ALA A 71 9.85 -8.67 3.53
CA ALA A 71 9.50 -9.09 2.16
C ALA A 71 10.35 -10.26 1.67
N ALA A 72 11.63 -10.33 2.07
CA ALA A 72 12.49 -11.47 1.80
C ALA A 72 11.99 -12.77 2.46
N LYS A 73 11.26 -12.65 3.58
CA LYS A 73 10.56 -13.75 4.25
C LYS A 73 9.15 -14.01 3.69
N ALA A 74 8.82 -13.42 2.55
CA ALA A 74 7.50 -13.50 1.91
C ALA A 74 6.33 -12.99 2.79
N GLU A 75 6.59 -12.06 3.72
CA GLU A 75 5.55 -11.46 4.53
C GLU A 75 4.59 -10.63 3.63
N PRO A 76 3.26 -10.91 3.67
CA PRO A 76 2.31 -10.37 2.69
C PRO A 76 2.23 -8.84 2.65
N GLU A 77 2.15 -8.20 3.82
CA GLU A 77 2.03 -6.75 3.92
C GLU A 77 3.35 -6.05 3.57
N ALA A 78 4.50 -6.67 3.87
CA ALA A 78 5.80 -6.14 3.48
C ALA A 78 6.00 -6.17 1.96
N LEU A 79 5.59 -7.25 1.30
CA LEU A 79 5.60 -7.35 -0.16
C LEU A 79 4.72 -6.26 -0.79
N HIS A 80 3.53 -6.03 -0.25
CA HIS A 80 2.62 -4.99 -0.71
C HIS A 80 3.19 -3.57 -0.50
N ARG A 81 3.78 -3.31 0.67
CA ARG A 81 4.46 -2.04 0.96
C ARG A 81 5.66 -1.81 0.03
N LEU A 82 6.47 -2.85 -0.17
CA LEU A 82 7.62 -2.78 -1.07
C LEU A 82 7.19 -2.54 -2.52
N ALA A 83 6.08 -3.13 -2.97
CA ALA A 83 5.50 -2.84 -4.28
C ALA A 83 5.17 -1.34 -4.44
N ALA A 84 4.54 -0.73 -3.44
CA ALA A 84 4.23 0.69 -3.45
C ALA A 84 5.49 1.58 -3.48
N LEU A 85 6.52 1.25 -2.69
CA LEU A 85 7.79 1.97 -2.69
C LEU A 85 8.53 1.84 -4.03
N THR A 86 8.49 0.66 -4.65
CA THR A 86 9.08 0.39 -5.95
C THR A 86 8.37 1.16 -7.07
N ALA A 87 7.04 1.24 -7.01
CA ALA A 87 6.24 2.04 -7.92
C ALA A 87 6.46 3.56 -7.75
N GLY A 88 6.66 4.01 -6.51
CA GLY A 88 6.86 5.42 -6.19
C GLY A 88 8.26 5.96 -6.50
N GLY A 89 9.27 5.10 -6.50
CA GLY A 89 10.66 5.51 -6.77
C GLY A 89 11.29 6.38 -5.68
N ALA A 90 10.79 6.28 -4.42
CA ALA A 90 11.22 7.17 -3.33
C ALA A 90 12.63 6.88 -2.79
N PHE A 91 13.07 5.61 -2.85
CA PHE A 91 14.35 5.17 -2.28
C PHE A 91 15.28 4.53 -3.32
N PHE A 92 14.77 4.20 -4.46
CA PHE A 92 15.47 3.59 -5.59
C PHE A 92 14.77 3.97 -6.88
N ALA A 93 15.40 3.71 -8.03
CA ALA A 93 14.79 4.02 -9.32
C ALA A 93 13.41 3.38 -9.46
N GLN A 94 12.43 4.17 -9.90
CA GLN A 94 11.06 3.70 -10.15
C GLN A 94 11.07 2.50 -11.10
N ASN A 95 10.34 1.44 -10.74
CA ASN A 95 10.22 0.25 -11.56
C ASN A 95 8.81 -0.35 -11.46
N TRP A 96 7.97 -0.02 -12.42
CA TRP A 96 6.58 -0.48 -12.47
C TRP A 96 6.45 -1.98 -12.67
N ALA A 97 7.30 -2.59 -13.50
CA ALA A 97 7.25 -4.04 -13.73
C ALA A 97 7.57 -4.81 -12.44
N ALA A 98 8.63 -4.43 -11.73
CA ALA A 98 8.98 -5.02 -10.44
C ALA A 98 7.89 -4.76 -9.38
N ALA A 99 7.27 -3.58 -9.39
CA ALA A 99 6.18 -3.26 -8.47
C ALA A 99 4.96 -4.17 -8.67
N VAL A 100 4.56 -4.39 -9.91
CA VAL A 100 3.44 -5.28 -10.26
C VAL A 100 3.75 -6.74 -9.90
N GLU A 101 4.99 -7.20 -10.10
CA GLU A 101 5.44 -8.53 -9.68
C GLU A 101 5.39 -8.70 -8.16
N LEU A 102 5.88 -7.72 -7.40
CA LEU A 102 5.78 -7.71 -5.93
C LEU A 102 4.33 -7.72 -5.46
N LEU A 103 3.44 -7.00 -6.16
CA LEU A 103 2.02 -6.98 -5.86
C LEU A 103 1.38 -8.37 -6.07
N ALA A 104 1.75 -9.08 -7.14
CA ALA A 104 1.29 -10.45 -7.38
C ALA A 104 1.77 -11.41 -6.28
N ARG A 105 3.04 -11.34 -5.89
CA ARG A 105 3.60 -12.12 -4.79
C ARG A 105 2.91 -11.84 -3.46
N ALA A 106 2.60 -10.56 -3.18
CA ALA A 106 1.82 -10.20 -1.99
C ALA A 106 0.43 -10.83 -1.99
N ALA A 107 -0.25 -10.82 -3.14
CA ALA A 107 -1.57 -11.44 -3.30
C ALA A 107 -1.54 -12.97 -3.13
N GLU A 108 -0.53 -13.64 -3.68
CA GLU A 108 -0.26 -15.07 -3.49
C GLU A 108 -0.01 -15.40 -2.02
N ALA A 109 0.80 -14.58 -1.35
CA ALA A 109 1.10 -14.74 0.06
C ALA A 109 -0.10 -14.43 0.99
N GLY A 110 -1.23 -13.92 0.46
CA GLY A 110 -2.47 -13.73 1.22
C GLY A 110 -2.82 -12.29 1.56
N CYS A 111 -2.05 -11.28 1.11
CA CYS A 111 -2.39 -9.88 1.34
C CYS A 111 -3.71 -9.51 0.66
N SER A 112 -4.75 -9.23 1.45
CA SER A 112 -6.08 -8.88 0.95
C SER A 112 -6.07 -7.58 0.15
N ALA A 113 -5.29 -6.60 0.60
CA ALA A 113 -5.15 -5.32 -0.09
C ALA A 113 -4.52 -5.47 -1.49
N ALA A 114 -3.50 -6.32 -1.62
CA ALA A 114 -2.88 -6.62 -2.90
C ALA A 114 -3.84 -7.36 -3.85
N ARG A 115 -4.63 -8.31 -3.32
CA ARG A 115 -5.66 -9.03 -4.09
C ARG A 115 -6.71 -8.07 -4.65
N GLU A 116 -7.28 -7.22 -3.79
CA GLU A 116 -8.25 -6.21 -4.22
C GLU A 116 -7.68 -5.24 -5.26
N GLN A 117 -6.43 -4.82 -5.08
CA GLN A 117 -5.74 -3.93 -6.00
C GLN A 117 -5.51 -4.57 -7.36
N LEU A 118 -5.05 -5.83 -7.41
CA LEU A 118 -4.87 -6.57 -8.66
C LEU A 118 -6.19 -6.79 -9.40
N VAL A 119 -7.26 -7.10 -8.69
CA VAL A 119 -8.60 -7.22 -9.29
C VAL A 119 -9.03 -5.89 -9.93
N ALA A 120 -8.81 -4.76 -9.24
CA ALA A 120 -9.15 -3.45 -9.76
C ALA A 120 -8.31 -3.04 -10.98
N LEU A 121 -7.01 -3.38 -10.98
CA LEU A 121 -6.07 -3.00 -12.06
C LEU A 121 -6.15 -3.91 -13.29
N SER A 122 -6.52 -5.20 -13.11
CA SER A 122 -6.67 -6.18 -14.19
C SER A 122 -8.11 -6.26 -14.70
N GLU A 123 -8.64 -5.14 -15.10
CA GLU A 123 -10.03 -4.95 -15.55
C GLU A 123 -10.47 -6.05 -16.55
N GLY A 124 -11.67 -6.59 -16.35
CA GLY A 124 -12.28 -7.57 -17.25
C GLY A 124 -11.78 -9.01 -17.12
N MET A 125 -10.82 -9.29 -16.23
CA MET A 125 -10.38 -10.67 -16.02
C MET A 125 -11.37 -11.47 -15.16
N PRO A 126 -11.63 -12.75 -15.52
CA PRO A 126 -12.54 -13.61 -14.79
C PRO A 126 -12.18 -13.77 -13.30
N GLU A 127 -13.20 -14.03 -12.47
CA GLU A 127 -12.99 -14.48 -11.10
C GLU A 127 -12.19 -15.79 -11.07
N GLY A 128 -11.35 -15.97 -10.05
CA GLY A 128 -10.48 -17.15 -9.96
C GLY A 128 -9.21 -17.12 -10.82
N THR A 129 -9.00 -16.07 -11.64
CA THR A 129 -7.74 -15.91 -12.38
C THR A 129 -6.55 -15.83 -11.43
N ALA A 130 -5.48 -16.60 -11.72
CA ALA A 130 -4.25 -16.59 -10.94
C ALA A 130 -3.63 -15.18 -10.84
N TRP A 131 -3.06 -14.85 -9.68
CA TRP A 131 -2.53 -13.51 -9.39
C TRP A 131 -1.43 -13.08 -10.35
N GLN A 132 -0.56 -14.00 -10.74
CA GLN A 132 0.48 -13.74 -11.74
C GLN A 132 -0.10 -13.44 -13.14
N ALA A 133 -1.18 -14.12 -13.53
CA ALA A 133 -1.85 -13.84 -14.79
C ALA A 133 -2.51 -12.46 -14.77
N ARG A 134 -3.12 -12.07 -13.63
CA ARG A 134 -3.66 -10.71 -13.44
C ARG A 134 -2.56 -9.65 -13.54
N ALA A 135 -1.43 -9.88 -12.90
CA ALA A 135 -0.28 -8.96 -12.95
C ALA A 135 0.22 -8.77 -14.39
N LYS A 136 0.36 -9.84 -15.14
CA LYS A 136 0.79 -9.80 -16.55
C LYS A 136 -0.20 -9.09 -17.47
N ALA A 137 -1.48 -9.07 -17.12
CA ALA A 137 -2.52 -8.37 -17.88
C ALA A 137 -2.53 -6.85 -17.66
N ILE A 138 -1.83 -6.35 -16.65
CA ILE A 138 -1.77 -4.90 -16.38
C ILE A 138 -0.88 -4.22 -17.42
N ASP A 139 -1.49 -3.44 -18.29
CA ASP A 139 -0.77 -2.57 -19.23
C ASP A 139 -0.30 -1.29 -18.54
N VAL A 140 0.90 -1.34 -18.00
CA VAL A 140 1.54 -0.19 -17.32
C VAL A 140 1.68 0.99 -18.28
N THR A 141 1.98 0.76 -19.56
CA THR A 141 2.16 1.82 -20.55
C THR A 141 0.85 2.60 -20.73
N ARG A 142 -0.28 1.91 -20.80
CA ARG A 142 -1.60 2.55 -20.87
C ARG A 142 -1.86 3.45 -19.65
N TRP A 143 -1.49 3.00 -18.45
CA TRP A 143 -1.67 3.78 -17.21
C TRP A 143 -0.79 5.01 -17.13
N LEU A 144 0.37 5.00 -17.78
CA LEU A 144 1.33 6.11 -17.78
C LEU A 144 1.16 7.03 -19.00
N SER A 145 0.36 6.64 -19.98
CA SER A 145 0.10 7.45 -21.18
C SER A 145 -0.84 8.61 -20.85
N VAL A 146 -0.60 9.74 -21.53
CA VAL A 146 -1.53 10.87 -21.46
C VAL A 146 -2.82 10.49 -22.17
N PRO A 147 -3.97 10.42 -21.48
CA PRO A 147 -5.21 10.03 -22.10
C PRO A 147 -5.77 11.12 -23.01
N PRO A 148 -6.66 10.78 -23.94
CA PRO A 148 -7.37 11.76 -24.75
C PRO A 148 -8.06 12.80 -23.88
N HIS A 149 -7.90 14.05 -24.20
CA HIS A 149 -8.45 15.16 -23.43
C HIS A 149 -9.05 16.23 -24.34
N THR A 150 -9.97 17.02 -23.80
CA THR A 150 -10.55 18.18 -24.46
C THR A 150 -10.24 19.45 -23.69
N LYS A 151 -9.87 20.51 -24.39
CA LYS A 151 -9.71 21.82 -23.77
C LYS A 151 -11.08 22.38 -23.38
N VAL A 152 -11.21 22.80 -22.12
CA VAL A 152 -12.44 23.45 -21.61
C VAL A 152 -12.35 24.95 -21.77
N THR A 153 -11.15 25.53 -21.58
CA THR A 153 -10.91 26.95 -21.76
C THR A 153 -10.11 27.20 -23.06
N PRO A 154 -10.31 28.37 -23.72
CA PRO A 154 -9.59 28.70 -24.95
C PRO A 154 -8.07 28.71 -24.80
N ASP A 155 -7.58 29.13 -23.63
CA ASP A 155 -6.14 29.16 -23.28
C ASP A 155 -5.57 27.79 -22.91
N GLY A 156 -6.41 26.76 -22.83
CA GLY A 156 -6.00 25.38 -22.53
C GLY A 156 -5.56 25.15 -21.07
N ARG A 157 -5.80 26.11 -20.16
CA ARG A 157 -5.46 25.95 -18.73
C ARG A 157 -6.33 24.91 -18.02
N VAL A 158 -7.53 24.69 -18.51
CA VAL A 158 -8.44 23.67 -18.01
C VAL A 158 -8.70 22.65 -19.11
N VAL A 159 -8.43 21.39 -18.80
CA VAL A 159 -8.69 20.25 -19.68
C VAL A 159 -9.65 19.28 -19.02
N LYS A 160 -10.49 18.64 -19.80
CA LYS A 160 -11.37 17.55 -19.36
C LYS A 160 -10.80 16.24 -19.89
N VAL A 161 -10.54 15.31 -19.00
CA VAL A 161 -10.09 13.95 -19.32
C VAL A 161 -11.21 12.99 -18.95
N PRO A 162 -12.01 12.50 -19.91
CA PRO A 162 -13.06 11.53 -19.62
C PRO A 162 -12.43 10.17 -19.28
N ALA A 163 -13.02 9.46 -18.33
CA ALA A 163 -12.61 8.11 -17.93
C ALA A 163 -11.11 7.97 -17.60
N LEU A 164 -10.51 9.02 -17.00
CA LEU A 164 -9.10 8.99 -16.56
C LEU A 164 -8.79 7.77 -15.67
N VAL A 165 -9.70 7.45 -14.78
CA VAL A 165 -9.61 6.29 -13.89
C VAL A 165 -10.79 5.36 -14.18
N PRO A 166 -10.55 4.07 -14.50
CA PRO A 166 -11.62 3.10 -14.72
C PRO A 166 -12.54 2.93 -13.51
N ALA A 167 -13.81 2.62 -13.75
CA ALA A 167 -14.82 2.47 -12.70
C ALA A 167 -14.42 1.46 -11.59
N PRO A 168 -13.85 0.28 -11.87
CA PRO A 168 -13.41 -0.66 -10.83
C PRO A 168 -12.32 -0.06 -9.93
N VAL A 169 -11.39 0.72 -10.47
CA VAL A 169 -10.35 1.39 -9.70
C VAL A 169 -10.95 2.52 -8.85
N CYS A 170 -11.89 3.29 -9.40
CA CYS A 170 -12.62 4.30 -8.62
C CYS A 170 -13.34 3.65 -7.43
N ALA A 171 -14.07 2.56 -7.66
CA ALA A 171 -14.78 1.82 -6.61
C ALA A 171 -13.82 1.31 -5.52
N TRP A 172 -12.67 0.76 -5.91
CA TRP A 172 -11.63 0.32 -4.99
C TRP A 172 -11.06 1.48 -4.17
N LEU A 173 -10.74 2.61 -4.79
CA LEU A 173 -10.24 3.81 -4.10
C LEU A 173 -11.27 4.35 -3.09
N ILE A 174 -12.54 4.45 -3.50
CA ILE A 174 -13.64 4.92 -2.63
C ILE A 174 -13.80 3.99 -1.42
N LYS A 175 -13.83 2.67 -1.65
CA LYS A 175 -13.93 1.68 -0.58
C LYS A 175 -12.79 1.83 0.42
N ARG A 176 -11.57 2.04 -0.08
CA ARG A 176 -10.35 2.11 0.75
C ARG A 176 -10.22 3.42 1.52
N SER A 177 -10.75 4.53 1.00
CA SER A 177 -10.66 5.86 1.61
C SER A 177 -11.82 6.18 2.55
N ARG A 178 -12.99 5.56 2.38
CA ARG A 178 -14.25 5.94 3.05
C ARG A 178 -14.14 6.16 4.57
N ASN A 179 -13.35 5.35 5.28
CA ASN A 179 -13.17 5.43 6.72
C ASN A 179 -11.83 6.10 7.13
N ARG A 180 -11.14 6.73 6.19
CA ARG A 180 -9.83 7.36 6.40
C ARG A 180 -9.81 8.84 6.02
N LEU A 181 -10.95 9.34 5.51
CA LEU A 181 -11.09 10.74 5.15
C LEU A 181 -11.30 11.56 6.43
N GLU A 182 -10.42 12.50 6.65
CA GLU A 182 -10.54 13.52 7.68
C GLU A 182 -10.92 14.85 7.03
N ARG A 183 -11.48 15.75 7.82
CA ARG A 183 -11.81 17.08 7.34
C ARG A 183 -10.54 17.79 6.87
N ALA A 184 -10.55 18.31 5.65
CA ALA A 184 -9.40 19.07 5.12
C ALA A 184 -9.08 20.25 6.05
N ARG A 185 -7.80 20.37 6.43
CA ARG A 185 -7.31 21.56 7.11
C ARG A 185 -6.89 22.56 6.04
N VAL A 186 -7.62 23.66 5.95
CA VAL A 186 -7.21 24.80 5.14
C VAL A 186 -6.33 25.67 6.03
N TYR A 187 -5.07 25.79 5.69
CA TYR A 187 -4.18 26.77 6.34
C TYR A 187 -4.42 28.11 5.67
N ASP A 188 -4.96 29.07 6.42
CA ASP A 188 -5.00 30.47 6.01
C ASP A 188 -3.59 31.05 6.19
N ALA A 189 -2.97 31.44 5.09
CA ALA A 189 -1.61 32.00 5.10
C ALA A 189 -1.50 33.34 5.89
N ILE A 190 -2.65 33.94 6.25
CA ILE A 190 -2.71 35.21 6.97
C ILE A 190 -2.82 35.00 8.49
N ASN A 191 -3.44 33.90 8.94
CA ASN A 191 -3.73 33.64 10.35
C ASN A 191 -3.03 32.37 10.89
N GLY A 192 -2.02 31.84 10.22
CA GLY A 192 -1.16 30.68 10.34
C GLY A 192 -1.14 29.89 11.59
#